data_841c9571eabafa63cbc691bed3458a95
#
_entry.id   841c9571eabafa63cbc691bed3458a95
#
_cell.length_a   1.000
_cell.length_b   1.000
_cell.length_c   1.000
_cell.angle_alpha   90.00
_cell.angle_beta   90.00
_cell.angle_gamma   90.00
#
_symmetry.space_group_name_H-M   'P 1'
#
loop_
_entity.id
_entity.type
_entity.pdbx_description
1 polymer ?
#
loop_
_entity_poly.entity_id
_entity_poly.type
_entity_poly.pdbx_seq_one_letter_code
_entity_poly.pdbx_strand_id
1 'polypeptide(L)'
;MTQILPSRYLFGPGPTNPYPEATAALGYPLLGHLDPDFLQRLDNTCEGLRQAWGTANARTLPLSGTGSLGMEAAFVNTVTHGDVAVIAVNGLFGERMCDVAARCGATVIRVDHDFGQPIDPERVAAAHPNPKVIAAVHAETSTGVLSDIKTLGTLKGDALLIVDAVTSIGGSELRADDWGIDVGYAGTQKCLGVAPGLAPFTISDHAFDRRIEKPQSWYLDLGLLGGYLGDTGGGRTYHHTAPVAMVASLEAALDRILAEGLENAWQRHRSAGLQLQSGLQSMGLELFAAEGYRLPQLTTVNVPEGVDSAKVRQYLLRNFDLEIGGGVGKYAATVWRIGLMGPNASNSSVTLILGALEAAIKNAS
;
A
#
# COMPACT_ATOMS: atom_id res chain seq x y z
N MET A 1 7.13 17.55 32.01
CA MET A 1 6.98 18.31 30.73
C MET A 1 6.90 17.31 29.61
N THR A 2 5.85 17.37 28.80
CA THR A 2 5.73 16.50 27.60
C THR A 2 6.77 16.99 26.60
N GLN A 3 7.71 16.14 26.21
CA GLN A 3 8.72 16.48 25.22
C GLN A 3 8.02 16.73 23.88
N ILE A 4 8.24 17.91 23.28
CA ILE A 4 7.72 18.21 21.94
C ILE A 4 8.51 17.33 20.95
N LEU A 5 7.79 16.49 20.18
CA LEU A 5 8.40 15.67 19.15
C LEU A 5 8.89 16.54 17.98
N PRO A 6 10.04 16.22 17.38
CA PRO A 6 10.52 16.96 16.22
C PRO A 6 9.59 16.76 15.02
N SER A 7 9.42 17.81 14.22
CA SER A 7 8.83 17.68 12.89
C SER A 7 9.84 17.04 11.93
N ARG A 8 9.37 16.14 11.07
CA ARG A 8 10.22 15.44 10.10
C ARG A 8 9.60 15.45 8.71
N TYR A 9 10.45 15.53 7.69
CA TYR A 9 10.10 15.19 6.31
C TYR A 9 10.22 13.68 6.12
N LEU A 10 9.08 13.01 5.96
CA LEU A 10 9.03 11.54 5.86
C LEU A 10 9.14 11.09 4.41
N PHE A 11 10.35 11.07 3.89
CA PHE A 11 10.67 10.61 2.54
C PHE A 11 11.20 9.17 2.51
N GLY A 12 10.85 8.38 3.51
CA GLY A 12 11.13 6.94 3.53
C GLY A 12 10.07 6.12 2.78
N PRO A 13 10.13 4.78 2.89
CA PRO A 13 9.18 3.88 2.23
C PRO A 13 7.78 3.86 2.91
N GLY A 14 7.52 4.80 3.78
CA GLY A 14 6.32 4.97 4.58
C GLY A 14 6.56 4.67 6.08
N PRO A 15 5.82 5.39 6.96
CA PRO A 15 4.74 6.31 6.63
C PRO A 15 5.21 7.58 5.90
N THR A 16 4.30 8.23 5.17
CA THR A 16 4.50 9.59 4.64
C THR A 16 3.94 10.64 5.60
N ASN A 17 4.28 11.93 5.40
CA ASN A 17 3.57 13.00 6.07
C ASN A 17 2.09 12.94 5.67
N PRO A 18 1.15 13.12 6.62
CA PRO A 18 -0.26 13.13 6.28
C PRO A 18 -0.68 14.45 5.62
N TYR A 19 -1.80 14.41 4.89
CA TYR A 19 -2.45 15.65 4.44
C TYR A 19 -2.86 16.51 5.65
N PRO A 20 -2.76 17.86 5.56
CA PRO A 20 -3.19 18.74 6.64
C PRO A 20 -4.64 18.49 7.08
N GLU A 21 -5.54 18.27 6.14
CA GLU A 21 -6.95 17.96 6.38
C GLU A 21 -7.12 16.65 7.16
N ALA A 22 -6.36 15.63 6.82
CA ALA A 22 -6.35 14.34 7.54
C ALA A 22 -5.84 14.49 8.98
N THR A 23 -4.80 15.31 9.17
CA THR A 23 -4.27 15.61 10.50
C THR A 23 -5.27 16.41 11.35
N ALA A 24 -5.93 17.40 10.76
CA ALA A 24 -6.94 18.20 11.45
C ALA A 24 -8.14 17.35 11.91
N ALA A 25 -8.57 16.40 11.05
CA ALA A 25 -9.69 15.52 11.35
C ALA A 25 -9.47 14.58 12.54
N LEU A 26 -8.21 14.25 12.88
CA LEU A 26 -7.90 13.50 14.11
C LEU A 26 -8.28 14.24 15.39
N GLY A 27 -8.41 15.57 15.33
CA GLY A 27 -8.81 16.43 16.45
C GLY A 27 -10.32 16.70 16.50
N TYR A 28 -11.14 16.12 15.66
CA TYR A 28 -12.60 16.30 15.70
C TYR A 28 -13.20 15.70 16.99
N PRO A 29 -14.34 16.22 17.45
CA PRO A 29 -15.07 15.60 18.56
C PRO A 29 -15.33 14.12 18.30
N LEU A 30 -15.09 13.28 19.31
CA LEU A 30 -15.29 11.85 19.21
C LEU A 30 -16.80 11.54 19.24
N LEU A 31 -17.27 10.81 18.23
CA LEU A 31 -18.63 10.28 18.16
C LEU A 31 -18.65 8.82 18.62
N GLY A 32 -19.81 8.33 19.01
CA GLY A 32 -20.02 6.89 19.21
C GLY A 32 -19.91 6.12 17.88
N HIS A 33 -19.38 4.91 17.91
CA HIS A 33 -19.22 4.07 16.70
C HIS A 33 -20.53 3.59 16.07
N LEU A 34 -21.68 3.80 16.72
CA LEU A 34 -23.05 3.58 16.20
C LEU A 34 -23.84 4.89 16.09
N ASP A 35 -23.20 6.03 16.34
CA ASP A 35 -23.80 7.34 16.14
C ASP A 35 -24.16 7.53 14.66
N PRO A 36 -25.37 8.04 14.32
CA PRO A 36 -25.78 8.22 12.93
C PRO A 36 -24.82 9.09 12.11
N ASP A 37 -24.26 10.13 12.69
CA ASP A 37 -23.32 11.01 12.01
C ASP A 37 -21.97 10.30 11.73
N PHE A 38 -21.54 9.42 12.64
CA PHE A 38 -20.37 8.57 12.38
C PHE A 38 -20.65 7.53 11.30
N LEU A 39 -21.82 6.89 11.34
CA LEU A 39 -22.19 5.90 10.32
C LEU A 39 -22.26 6.53 8.92
N GLN A 40 -22.76 7.76 8.81
CA GLN A 40 -22.72 8.51 7.56
C GLN A 40 -21.27 8.77 7.07
N ARG A 41 -20.35 9.14 7.99
CA ARG A 41 -18.93 9.29 7.65
C ARG A 41 -18.30 7.98 7.18
N LEU A 42 -18.64 6.88 7.82
CA LEU A 42 -18.18 5.55 7.40
C LEU A 42 -18.66 5.23 5.99
N ASP A 43 -19.94 5.52 5.68
CA ASP A 43 -20.49 5.33 4.33
C ASP A 43 -19.80 6.19 3.29
N ASN A 44 -19.55 7.47 3.59
CA ASN A 44 -18.80 8.37 2.72
C ASN A 44 -17.38 7.86 2.50
N THR A 45 -16.75 7.37 3.56
CA THR A 45 -15.39 6.77 3.48
C THR A 45 -15.40 5.53 2.59
N CYS A 46 -16.39 4.64 2.74
CA CYS A 46 -16.53 3.47 1.88
C CYS A 46 -16.74 3.85 0.41
N GLU A 47 -17.56 4.89 0.15
CA GLU A 47 -17.76 5.41 -1.21
C GLU A 47 -16.49 6.01 -1.80
N GLY A 48 -15.77 6.83 -1.03
CA GLY A 48 -14.48 7.37 -1.45
C GLY A 48 -13.44 6.29 -1.73
N LEU A 49 -13.45 5.21 -0.95
CA LEU A 49 -12.59 4.04 -1.19
C LEU A 49 -13.00 3.29 -2.46
N ARG A 50 -14.29 3.12 -2.77
CA ARG A 50 -14.73 2.52 -4.04
C ARG A 50 -14.16 3.29 -5.23
N GLN A 51 -14.24 4.60 -5.19
CA GLN A 51 -13.66 5.46 -6.23
C GLN A 51 -12.13 5.27 -6.30
N ALA A 52 -11.43 5.28 -5.17
CA ALA A 52 -9.98 5.12 -5.13
C ALA A 52 -9.51 3.74 -5.62
N TRP A 53 -10.30 2.70 -5.42
CA TRP A 53 -10.08 1.35 -5.94
C TRP A 53 -10.47 1.20 -7.42
N GLY A 54 -11.30 2.09 -7.97
CA GLY A 54 -11.92 1.91 -9.28
C GLY A 54 -12.83 0.69 -9.31
N THR A 55 -13.78 0.61 -8.37
CA THR A 55 -14.66 -0.56 -8.18
C THR A 55 -16.08 -0.17 -7.79
N ALA A 56 -17.03 -1.00 -8.19
CA ALA A 56 -18.41 -0.98 -7.72
C ALA A 56 -18.67 -1.96 -6.56
N ASN A 57 -17.65 -2.66 -6.07
CA ASN A 57 -17.80 -3.65 -4.99
C ASN A 57 -18.46 -3.05 -3.75
N ALA A 58 -19.63 -3.56 -3.37
CA ALA A 58 -20.36 -3.09 -2.19
C ALA A 58 -19.54 -3.27 -0.90
N ARG A 59 -18.72 -4.34 -0.83
CA ARG A 59 -17.87 -4.67 0.31
C ARG A 59 -16.49 -4.03 0.17
N THR A 60 -16.49 -2.70 0.13
CA THR A 60 -15.29 -1.86 0.16
C THR A 60 -15.32 -1.04 1.44
N LEU A 61 -14.29 -1.22 2.31
CA LEU A 61 -14.32 -0.69 3.67
C LEU A 61 -12.91 -0.45 4.22
N PRO A 62 -12.76 0.43 5.23
CA PRO A 62 -11.52 0.58 5.98
C PRO A 62 -11.48 -0.42 7.14
N LEU A 63 -10.70 -1.51 7.03
CA LEU A 63 -10.47 -2.42 8.15
C LEU A 63 -9.69 -1.74 9.27
N SER A 64 -10.04 -2.04 10.53
CA SER A 64 -9.40 -1.47 11.72
C SER A 64 -8.04 -2.10 11.99
N GLY A 65 -7.01 -1.57 11.35
CA GLY A 65 -5.62 -2.04 11.43
C GLY A 65 -4.77 -1.54 10.28
N THR A 66 -3.51 -1.93 10.22
CA THR A 66 -2.60 -1.51 9.15
C THR A 66 -2.72 -2.40 7.92
N GLY A 67 -2.02 -2.06 6.82
CA GLY A 67 -2.01 -2.85 5.58
C GLY A 67 -1.68 -4.34 5.77
N SER A 68 -0.86 -4.70 6.77
CA SER A 68 -0.59 -6.12 7.09
C SER A 68 -1.83 -6.85 7.59
N LEU A 69 -2.73 -6.18 8.31
CA LEU A 69 -4.02 -6.74 8.69
C LEU A 69 -4.90 -6.97 7.45
N GLY A 70 -4.86 -6.06 6.48
CA GLY A 70 -5.53 -6.25 5.18
C GLY A 70 -5.01 -7.48 4.43
N MET A 71 -3.70 -7.71 4.43
CA MET A 71 -3.09 -8.93 3.88
C MET A 71 -3.63 -10.18 4.58
N GLU A 72 -3.63 -10.22 5.91
CA GLU A 72 -4.17 -11.37 6.66
C GLU A 72 -5.67 -11.55 6.39
N ALA A 73 -6.46 -10.46 6.33
CA ALA A 73 -7.89 -10.53 6.01
C ALA A 73 -8.13 -11.13 4.62
N ALA A 74 -7.32 -10.77 3.62
CA ALA A 74 -7.43 -11.33 2.28
C ALA A 74 -7.24 -12.86 2.28
N PHE A 75 -6.17 -13.35 2.91
CA PHE A 75 -5.87 -14.77 2.89
C PHE A 75 -6.76 -15.60 3.82
N VAL A 76 -7.03 -15.14 5.04
CA VAL A 76 -7.84 -15.92 6.00
C VAL A 76 -9.29 -16.14 5.53
N ASN A 77 -9.80 -15.26 4.66
CA ASN A 77 -11.14 -15.39 4.09
C ASN A 77 -11.16 -16.17 2.75
N THR A 78 -10.02 -16.36 2.10
CA THR A 78 -10.00 -16.93 0.73
C THR A 78 -9.35 -18.29 0.63
N VAL A 79 -8.45 -18.64 1.55
CA VAL A 79 -7.74 -19.94 1.51
C VAL A 79 -7.86 -20.70 2.82
N THR A 80 -7.87 -22.03 2.71
CA THR A 80 -7.87 -22.96 3.84
C THR A 80 -6.94 -24.13 3.54
N HIS A 81 -6.87 -25.10 4.46
CA HIS A 81 -6.03 -26.28 4.33
C HIS A 81 -6.36 -27.05 3.03
N GLY A 82 -5.34 -27.30 2.23
CA GLY A 82 -5.43 -28.02 0.96
C GLY A 82 -5.64 -27.15 -0.29
N ASP A 83 -5.99 -25.86 -0.10
CA ASP A 83 -6.06 -24.93 -1.23
C ASP A 83 -4.66 -24.61 -1.76
N VAL A 84 -4.54 -24.34 -3.07
CA VAL A 84 -3.29 -23.91 -3.71
C VAL A 84 -3.32 -22.40 -3.89
N ALA A 85 -2.27 -21.74 -3.39
CA ALA A 85 -2.02 -20.32 -3.60
C ALA A 85 -0.75 -20.11 -4.42
N VAL A 86 -0.86 -19.51 -5.61
CA VAL A 86 0.27 -19.09 -6.43
C VAL A 86 0.60 -17.65 -6.06
N ILE A 87 1.83 -17.38 -5.67
CA ILE A 87 2.25 -16.05 -5.20
C ILE A 87 3.47 -15.57 -5.97
N ALA A 88 3.31 -14.43 -6.65
CA ALA A 88 4.40 -13.74 -7.30
C ALA A 88 5.30 -13.03 -6.27
N VAL A 89 6.60 -13.30 -6.31
CA VAL A 89 7.57 -12.78 -5.35
C VAL A 89 8.67 -12.05 -6.10
N ASN A 90 8.70 -10.72 -5.95
CA ASN A 90 9.78 -9.85 -6.43
C ASN A 90 10.26 -8.87 -5.35
N GLY A 91 9.91 -9.16 -4.09
CA GLY A 91 10.29 -8.37 -2.93
C GLY A 91 9.73 -8.92 -1.62
N LEU A 92 9.98 -8.18 -0.54
CA LEU A 92 9.64 -8.57 0.83
C LEU A 92 8.13 -8.81 1.04
N PHE A 93 7.27 -8.02 0.36
CA PHE A 93 5.84 -8.14 0.61
C PHE A 93 5.25 -9.36 -0.10
N GLY A 94 5.79 -9.76 -1.25
CA GLY A 94 5.50 -11.06 -1.86
C GLY A 94 5.95 -12.24 -0.97
N GLU A 95 7.14 -12.16 -0.35
CA GLU A 95 7.61 -13.16 0.62
C GLU A 95 6.66 -13.26 1.83
N ARG A 96 6.18 -12.11 2.34
CA ARG A 96 5.22 -12.08 3.44
C ARG A 96 3.87 -12.70 3.08
N MET A 97 3.37 -12.47 1.87
CA MET A 97 2.18 -13.16 1.37
C MET A 97 2.33 -14.68 1.44
N CYS A 98 3.50 -15.21 1.07
CA CYS A 98 3.78 -16.65 1.16
C CYS A 98 3.67 -17.17 2.59
N ASP A 99 4.24 -16.44 3.58
CA ASP A 99 4.15 -16.84 4.99
C ASP A 99 2.70 -16.78 5.51
N VAL A 100 1.97 -15.70 5.17
CA VAL A 100 0.55 -15.54 5.58
C VAL A 100 -0.33 -16.63 4.98
N ALA A 101 -0.21 -16.90 3.67
CA ALA A 101 -0.99 -17.95 3.00
C ALA A 101 -0.70 -19.33 3.59
N ALA A 102 0.58 -19.64 3.86
CA ALA A 102 0.98 -20.89 4.49
C ALA A 102 0.40 -21.04 5.90
N ARG A 103 0.36 -19.96 6.69
CA ARG A 103 -0.28 -19.95 8.03
C ARG A 103 -1.79 -20.18 7.97
N CYS A 104 -2.46 -19.78 6.88
CA CYS A 104 -3.85 -20.10 6.61
C CYS A 104 -4.06 -21.56 6.13
N GLY A 105 -2.98 -22.33 5.96
CA GLY A 105 -3.02 -23.76 5.59
C GLY A 105 -2.92 -24.01 4.08
N ALA A 106 -2.69 -22.99 3.26
CA ALA A 106 -2.55 -23.15 1.82
C ALA A 106 -1.24 -23.86 1.45
N THR A 107 -1.28 -24.64 0.37
CA THR A 107 -0.09 -25.08 -0.36
C THR A 107 0.41 -23.91 -1.22
N VAL A 108 1.53 -23.32 -0.83
CA VAL A 108 2.07 -22.13 -1.49
C VAL A 108 3.00 -22.54 -2.65
N ILE A 109 2.69 -22.04 -3.85
CA ILE A 109 3.57 -22.09 -5.02
C ILE A 109 4.15 -20.70 -5.22
N ARG A 110 5.44 -20.56 -4.90
CA ARG A 110 6.18 -19.31 -5.09
C ARG A 110 6.64 -19.20 -6.55
N VAL A 111 6.44 -18.02 -7.13
CA VAL A 111 7.00 -17.66 -8.44
C VAL A 111 7.99 -16.53 -8.22
N ASP A 112 9.24 -16.90 -7.95
CA ASP A 112 10.30 -15.99 -7.61
C ASP A 112 10.82 -15.21 -8.83
N HIS A 113 10.99 -13.90 -8.67
CA HIS A 113 11.62 -12.99 -9.61
C HIS A 113 12.77 -12.25 -8.89
N ASP A 114 13.76 -11.82 -9.63
CA ASP A 114 14.87 -11.08 -9.04
C ASP A 114 14.38 -9.76 -8.43
N PHE A 115 14.93 -9.39 -7.28
CA PHE A 115 14.62 -8.11 -6.64
C PHE A 115 15.04 -6.95 -7.53
N GLY A 116 14.15 -6.01 -7.73
CA GLY A 116 14.31 -4.92 -8.68
C GLY A 116 13.75 -5.20 -10.07
N GLN A 117 13.31 -6.44 -10.36
CA GLN A 117 12.63 -6.81 -11.59
C GLN A 117 11.10 -6.89 -11.39
N PRO A 118 10.28 -6.61 -12.42
CA PRO A 118 8.84 -6.83 -12.36
C PRO A 118 8.51 -8.33 -12.29
N ILE A 119 7.29 -8.63 -11.89
CA ILE A 119 6.76 -9.97 -12.07
C ILE A 119 6.54 -10.24 -13.57
N ASP A 120 6.59 -11.51 -13.94
CA ASP A 120 6.16 -12.02 -15.25
C ASP A 120 4.75 -12.61 -15.11
N PRO A 121 3.69 -11.91 -15.57
CA PRO A 121 2.31 -12.34 -15.41
C PRO A 121 2.02 -13.70 -16.05
N GLU A 122 2.63 -14.03 -17.20
CA GLU A 122 2.44 -15.30 -17.90
C GLU A 122 3.03 -16.45 -17.10
N ARG A 123 4.24 -16.27 -16.57
CA ARG A 123 4.90 -17.24 -15.71
C ARG A 123 4.14 -17.47 -14.41
N VAL A 124 3.56 -16.41 -13.82
CA VAL A 124 2.74 -16.51 -12.61
C VAL A 124 1.47 -17.30 -12.90
N ALA A 125 0.74 -16.95 -13.96
CA ALA A 125 -0.51 -17.62 -14.32
C ALA A 125 -0.30 -19.09 -14.70
N ALA A 126 0.83 -19.43 -15.33
CA ALA A 126 1.17 -20.79 -15.74
C ALA A 126 1.71 -21.69 -14.61
N ALA A 127 1.99 -21.14 -13.44
CA ALA A 127 2.65 -21.86 -12.34
C ALA A 127 1.82 -23.03 -11.78
N HIS A 128 0.49 -22.99 -11.92
CA HIS A 128 -0.39 -24.08 -11.54
C HIS A 128 -1.66 -24.06 -12.41
N PRO A 129 -2.18 -25.23 -12.86
CA PRO A 129 -3.32 -25.28 -13.78
C PRO A 129 -4.65 -24.81 -13.16
N ASN A 130 -4.81 -24.94 -11.85
CA ASN A 130 -6.07 -24.57 -11.16
C ASN A 130 -5.79 -24.14 -9.71
N PRO A 131 -5.17 -22.97 -9.51
CA PRO A 131 -4.99 -22.46 -8.14
C PRO A 131 -6.30 -21.89 -7.62
N LYS A 132 -6.50 -21.93 -6.28
CA LYS A 132 -7.60 -21.21 -5.62
C LYS A 132 -7.37 -19.71 -5.69
N VAL A 133 -6.13 -19.29 -5.49
CA VAL A 133 -5.70 -17.89 -5.40
C VAL A 133 -4.44 -17.68 -6.22
N ILE A 134 -4.39 -16.55 -6.93
CA ILE A 134 -3.15 -15.93 -7.41
C ILE A 134 -2.98 -14.62 -6.65
N ALA A 135 -1.78 -14.35 -6.13
CA ALA A 135 -1.52 -13.13 -5.38
C ALA A 135 -0.26 -12.41 -5.87
N ALA A 136 -0.31 -11.09 -5.92
CA ALA A 136 0.82 -10.25 -6.33
C ALA A 136 0.81 -8.89 -5.63
N VAL A 137 2.00 -8.30 -5.51
CA VAL A 137 2.18 -6.90 -5.07
C VAL A 137 2.18 -5.99 -6.29
N HIS A 138 1.26 -5.02 -6.34
CA HIS A 138 1.23 -4.03 -7.42
C HIS A 138 2.41 -3.06 -7.33
N ALA A 139 2.65 -2.50 -6.14
CA ALA A 139 3.72 -1.53 -5.88
C ALA A 139 4.65 -2.04 -4.78
N GLU A 140 5.70 -2.77 -5.16
CA GLU A 140 6.63 -3.41 -4.21
C GLU A 140 7.65 -2.39 -3.69
N THR A 141 7.43 -1.88 -2.48
CA THR A 141 8.26 -0.83 -1.87
C THR A 141 9.61 -1.30 -1.36
N SER A 142 9.81 -2.60 -1.21
CA SER A 142 11.13 -3.12 -0.82
C SER A 142 12.14 -3.03 -1.95
N THR A 143 11.68 -3.04 -3.20
CA THR A 143 12.51 -3.05 -4.41
C THR A 143 12.26 -1.87 -5.36
N GLY A 144 11.17 -1.10 -5.15
CA GLY A 144 10.83 0.06 -5.98
C GLY A 144 10.22 -0.29 -7.34
N VAL A 145 9.53 -1.42 -7.44
CA VAL A 145 8.99 -1.94 -8.70
C VAL A 145 7.47 -1.83 -8.76
N LEU A 146 6.95 -1.40 -9.90
CA LEU A 146 5.54 -1.45 -10.28
C LEU A 146 5.30 -2.67 -11.16
N SER A 147 4.39 -3.54 -10.76
CA SER A 147 4.08 -4.81 -11.46
C SER A 147 2.83 -4.67 -12.34
N ASP A 148 2.78 -5.40 -13.46
CA ASP A 148 1.64 -5.43 -14.37
C ASP A 148 0.52 -6.35 -13.87
N ILE A 149 -0.31 -5.80 -12.97
CA ILE A 149 -1.49 -6.50 -12.44
C ILE A 149 -2.61 -6.62 -13.47
N LYS A 150 -2.71 -5.66 -14.39
CA LYS A 150 -3.73 -5.68 -15.45
C LYS A 150 -3.59 -6.93 -16.32
N THR A 151 -2.40 -7.21 -16.80
CA THR A 151 -2.14 -8.44 -17.59
C THR A 151 -2.36 -9.68 -16.75
N LEU A 152 -1.88 -9.71 -15.49
CA LEU A 152 -2.10 -10.86 -14.60
C LEU A 152 -3.60 -11.14 -14.39
N GLY A 153 -4.42 -10.09 -14.26
CA GLY A 153 -5.87 -10.23 -14.12
C GLY A 153 -6.55 -10.84 -15.34
N THR A 154 -6.04 -10.61 -16.55
CA THR A 154 -6.57 -11.25 -17.77
C THR A 154 -6.18 -12.73 -17.87
N LEU A 155 -5.11 -13.14 -17.20
CA LEU A 155 -4.54 -14.50 -17.29
C LEU A 155 -4.94 -15.41 -16.12
N LYS A 156 -5.55 -14.88 -15.06
CA LYS A 156 -5.84 -15.60 -13.80
C LYS A 156 -6.80 -16.79 -13.92
N GLY A 157 -7.57 -16.90 -15.03
CA GLY A 157 -8.63 -17.90 -15.16
C GLY A 157 -9.68 -17.79 -14.06
N ASP A 158 -10.04 -18.92 -13.45
CA ASP A 158 -11.02 -18.99 -12.34
C ASP A 158 -10.41 -18.69 -10.97
N ALA A 159 -9.10 -18.47 -10.87
CA ALA A 159 -8.47 -18.15 -9.60
C ALA A 159 -8.93 -16.79 -9.08
N LEU A 160 -9.00 -16.64 -7.76
CA LEU A 160 -9.19 -15.33 -7.13
C LEU A 160 -7.87 -14.55 -7.19
N LEU A 161 -7.90 -13.34 -7.74
CA LEU A 161 -6.74 -12.45 -7.76
C LEU A 161 -6.71 -11.57 -6.51
N ILE A 162 -5.72 -11.80 -5.65
CA ILE A 162 -5.42 -10.96 -4.47
C ILE A 162 -4.31 -9.97 -4.83
N VAL A 163 -4.54 -8.69 -4.59
CA VAL A 163 -3.57 -7.63 -4.91
C VAL A 163 -3.23 -6.79 -3.67
N ASP A 164 -1.93 -6.72 -3.37
CA ASP A 164 -1.39 -5.72 -2.46
C ASP A 164 -1.28 -4.37 -3.19
N ALA A 165 -2.13 -3.44 -2.83
CA ALA A 165 -2.11 -2.07 -3.32
C ALA A 165 -1.72 -1.07 -2.21
N VAL A 166 -1.03 -1.54 -1.15
CA VAL A 166 -0.66 -0.71 0.02
C VAL A 166 -0.01 0.60 -0.41
N THR A 167 0.81 0.57 -1.45
CA THR A 167 1.55 1.76 -1.88
C THR A 167 1.02 2.35 -3.19
N SER A 168 0.21 1.63 -3.96
CA SER A 168 -0.29 2.11 -5.25
C SER A 168 -1.59 2.90 -5.16
N ILE A 169 -2.51 2.56 -4.24
CA ILE A 169 -3.79 3.27 -4.12
C ILE A 169 -3.58 4.78 -3.89
N GLY A 170 -4.21 5.60 -4.70
CA GLY A 170 -4.06 7.06 -4.69
C GLY A 170 -2.76 7.60 -5.29
N GLY A 171 -1.77 6.74 -5.60
CA GLY A 171 -0.45 7.16 -6.13
C GLY A 171 -0.11 6.66 -7.52
N SER A 172 -0.70 5.55 -7.95
CA SER A 172 -0.58 4.99 -9.30
C SER A 172 -1.96 4.57 -9.79
N GLU A 173 -2.12 4.44 -11.10
CA GLU A 173 -3.36 3.92 -11.67
C GLU A 173 -3.72 2.58 -11.03
N LEU A 174 -4.98 2.48 -10.62
CA LEU A 174 -5.56 1.28 -10.03
C LEU A 174 -7.05 1.23 -10.42
N ARG A 175 -7.48 0.14 -11.07
CA ARG A 175 -8.84 -0.06 -11.56
C ARG A 175 -9.25 -1.49 -11.26
N ALA A 176 -9.74 -1.72 -10.05
CA ALA A 176 -9.93 -3.08 -9.57
C ALA A 176 -10.89 -3.91 -10.44
N ASP A 177 -12.02 -3.32 -10.86
CA ASP A 177 -12.99 -4.02 -11.71
C ASP A 177 -12.42 -4.30 -13.10
N ASP A 178 -11.82 -3.30 -13.75
CA ASP A 178 -11.25 -3.43 -15.10
C ASP A 178 -10.08 -4.43 -15.14
N TRP A 179 -9.35 -4.56 -14.05
CA TRP A 179 -8.19 -5.45 -13.94
C TRP A 179 -8.53 -6.81 -13.34
N GLY A 180 -9.81 -7.08 -13.05
CA GLY A 180 -10.25 -8.36 -12.49
C GLY A 180 -9.67 -8.68 -11.12
N ILE A 181 -9.41 -7.67 -10.29
CA ILE A 181 -8.95 -7.83 -8.91
C ILE A 181 -10.14 -8.29 -8.07
N ASP A 182 -10.04 -9.48 -7.50
CA ASP A 182 -11.12 -10.04 -6.67
C ASP A 182 -11.02 -9.59 -5.22
N VAL A 183 -9.79 -9.48 -4.70
CA VAL A 183 -9.53 -8.99 -3.35
C VAL A 183 -8.37 -8.01 -3.39
N GLY A 184 -8.59 -6.81 -2.87
CA GLY A 184 -7.58 -5.78 -2.76
C GLY A 184 -7.42 -5.30 -1.33
N TYR A 185 -6.18 -5.07 -0.90
CA TYR A 185 -5.92 -4.42 0.38
C TYR A 185 -4.84 -3.35 0.24
N ALA A 186 -4.93 -2.34 1.12
CA ALA A 186 -4.05 -1.19 1.09
C ALA A 186 -3.69 -0.72 2.51
N GLY A 187 -2.98 0.39 2.61
CA GLY A 187 -2.65 1.04 3.88
C GLY A 187 -2.75 2.55 3.79
N THR A 188 -3.28 3.18 4.83
CA THR A 188 -3.54 4.62 4.84
C THR A 188 -2.26 5.48 4.86
N GLN A 189 -1.15 4.94 5.40
CA GLN A 189 0.10 5.67 5.65
C GLN A 189 0.98 5.88 4.42
N LYS A 190 0.51 5.53 3.23
CA LYS A 190 1.22 5.69 1.96
C LYS A 190 0.62 6.83 1.13
N CYS A 191 0.25 6.59 -0.12
CA CYS A 191 -0.22 7.65 -1.01
C CYS A 191 -1.56 8.26 -0.62
N LEU A 192 -2.36 7.59 0.21
CA LEU A 192 -3.56 8.19 0.81
C LEU A 192 -3.22 9.30 1.82
N GLY A 193 -1.98 9.40 2.31
CA GLY A 193 -1.52 10.51 3.15
C GLY A 193 -2.29 10.65 4.46
N VAL A 194 -2.51 9.55 5.15
CA VAL A 194 -3.15 9.48 6.47
C VAL A 194 -2.23 8.75 7.44
N ALA A 195 -2.36 8.98 8.74
CA ALA A 195 -1.64 8.21 9.74
C ALA A 195 -1.92 6.69 9.61
N PRO A 196 -0.97 5.80 9.96
CA PRO A 196 -1.21 4.36 9.95
C PRO A 196 -2.29 3.98 10.97
N GLY A 197 -3.19 3.05 10.61
CA GLY A 197 -4.24 2.59 11.53
C GLY A 197 -5.47 2.03 10.83
N LEU A 198 -5.61 2.23 9.52
CA LEU A 198 -6.66 1.60 8.72
C LEU A 198 -6.05 0.89 7.51
N ALA A 199 -6.67 -0.22 7.10
CA ALA A 199 -6.40 -0.93 5.87
C ALA A 199 -7.61 -0.78 4.94
N PRO A 200 -7.55 0.11 3.91
CA PRO A 200 -8.52 0.10 2.82
C PRO A 200 -8.58 -1.29 2.20
N PHE A 201 -9.79 -1.84 2.08
CA PHE A 201 -10.02 -3.21 1.63
C PHE A 201 -11.20 -3.25 0.67
N THR A 202 -11.12 -4.11 -0.33
CA THR A 202 -12.23 -4.40 -1.26
C THR A 202 -12.28 -5.88 -1.56
N ILE A 203 -13.49 -6.43 -1.73
CA ILE A 203 -13.72 -7.80 -2.17
C ILE A 203 -14.89 -7.83 -3.15
N SER A 204 -14.70 -8.50 -4.30
CA SER A 204 -15.74 -8.72 -5.29
C SER A 204 -16.82 -9.69 -4.77
N ASP A 205 -18.04 -9.60 -5.32
CA ASP A 205 -19.08 -10.57 -5.00
C ASP A 205 -18.64 -11.99 -5.36
N HIS A 206 -17.95 -12.17 -6.48
CA HIS A 206 -17.36 -13.45 -6.90
C HIS A 206 -16.41 -14.05 -5.83
N ALA A 207 -15.54 -13.24 -5.25
CA ALA A 207 -14.65 -13.71 -4.18
C ALA A 207 -15.40 -13.91 -2.86
N PHE A 208 -16.34 -13.04 -2.56
CA PHE A 208 -17.12 -13.14 -1.33
C PHE A 208 -17.98 -14.41 -1.28
N ASP A 209 -18.59 -14.80 -2.40
CA ASP A 209 -19.37 -16.03 -2.52
C ASP A 209 -18.52 -17.30 -2.38
N ARG A 210 -17.22 -17.20 -2.73
CA ARG A 210 -16.23 -18.30 -2.66
C ARG A 210 -15.37 -18.25 -1.41
N ARG A 211 -15.65 -17.33 -0.46
CA ARG A 211 -14.87 -17.19 0.77
C ARG A 211 -15.03 -18.39 1.70
N ILE A 212 -14.16 -18.46 2.67
CA ILE A 212 -14.31 -19.39 3.81
C ILE A 212 -15.48 -18.90 4.66
N GLU A 213 -16.50 -19.73 4.85
CA GLU A 213 -17.72 -19.36 5.58
C GLU A 213 -17.45 -19.05 7.05
N LYS A 214 -16.51 -19.77 7.67
CA LYS A 214 -16.04 -19.55 9.05
C LYS A 214 -14.52 -19.54 9.06
N PRO A 215 -13.90 -18.37 8.79
CA PRO A 215 -12.47 -18.25 8.80
C PRO A 215 -11.92 -18.41 10.23
N GLN A 216 -10.62 -18.75 10.35
CA GLN A 216 -9.99 -18.96 11.66
C GLN A 216 -9.93 -17.70 12.53
N SER A 217 -10.08 -16.52 11.94
CA SER A 217 -10.11 -15.24 12.66
C SER A 217 -11.55 -14.71 12.74
N TRP A 218 -12.12 -14.67 13.93
CA TRP A 218 -13.41 -14.01 14.17
C TRP A 218 -13.36 -12.52 13.81
N TYR A 219 -12.26 -11.85 14.16
CA TYR A 219 -12.11 -10.40 13.94
C TYR A 219 -12.03 -10.02 12.46
N LEU A 220 -11.45 -10.88 11.64
CA LEU A 220 -11.27 -10.67 10.19
C LEU A 220 -12.33 -11.38 9.34
N ASP A 221 -13.36 -11.95 9.95
CA ASP A 221 -14.46 -12.59 9.23
C ASP A 221 -15.28 -11.55 8.46
N LEU A 222 -15.12 -11.55 7.12
CA LEU A 222 -15.81 -10.59 6.24
C LEU A 222 -17.33 -10.79 6.22
N GLY A 223 -17.83 -11.97 6.56
CA GLY A 223 -19.25 -12.22 6.73
C GLY A 223 -19.82 -11.45 7.93
N LEU A 224 -19.10 -11.46 9.06
CA LEU A 224 -19.48 -10.70 10.24
C LEU A 224 -19.28 -9.18 10.04
N LEU A 225 -18.20 -8.78 9.38
CA LEU A 225 -17.93 -7.37 9.06
C LEU A 225 -18.97 -6.79 8.10
N GLY A 226 -19.51 -7.58 7.16
CA GLY A 226 -20.60 -7.17 6.28
C GLY A 226 -21.84 -6.73 7.04
N GLY A 227 -22.18 -7.40 8.16
CA GLY A 227 -23.27 -7.00 9.04
C GLY A 227 -23.06 -5.60 9.65
N TYR A 228 -21.83 -5.22 9.97
CA TYR A 228 -21.51 -3.86 10.45
C TYR A 228 -21.66 -2.79 9.35
N LEU A 229 -21.49 -3.15 8.11
CA LEU A 229 -21.75 -2.26 6.95
C LEU A 229 -23.24 -2.16 6.58
N GLY A 230 -24.10 -2.98 7.16
CA GLY A 230 -25.52 -3.02 6.83
C GLY A 230 -25.90 -3.96 5.67
N ASP A 231 -24.99 -4.85 5.30
CA ASP A 231 -25.10 -5.75 4.15
C ASP A 231 -26.17 -6.85 4.29
N THR A 232 -26.70 -7.04 5.50
CA THR A 232 -27.62 -8.15 5.83
C THR A 232 -29.12 -7.82 5.69
N GLY A 233 -29.47 -6.61 5.21
CA GLY A 233 -30.86 -6.17 5.02
C GLY A 233 -31.67 -5.95 6.30
N GLY A 234 -31.10 -6.23 7.48
CA GLY A 234 -31.73 -6.12 8.79
C GLY A 234 -31.27 -4.94 9.66
N GLY A 235 -30.53 -4.00 9.06
CA GLY A 235 -29.84 -2.94 9.79
C GLY A 235 -28.42 -3.33 10.18
N ARG A 236 -27.64 -2.35 10.68
CA ARG A 236 -26.24 -2.57 11.07
C ARG A 236 -26.15 -3.35 12.39
N THR A 237 -25.23 -4.29 12.43
CA THR A 237 -24.93 -5.07 13.64
C THR A 237 -23.57 -4.66 14.20
N TYR A 238 -23.46 -4.65 15.53
CA TYR A 238 -22.17 -4.38 16.18
C TYR A 238 -21.20 -5.53 15.93
N HIS A 239 -20.02 -5.19 15.44
CA HIS A 239 -18.88 -6.11 15.32
C HIS A 239 -17.76 -5.71 16.30
N HIS A 240 -17.25 -4.52 16.18
CA HIS A 240 -16.19 -3.97 17.02
C HIS A 240 -16.33 -2.45 17.13
N THR A 241 -15.64 -1.84 18.09
CA THR A 241 -15.56 -0.39 18.17
C THR A 241 -14.59 0.14 17.10
N ALA A 242 -15.16 0.71 16.04
CA ALA A 242 -14.37 1.28 14.96
C ALA A 242 -13.50 2.46 15.45
N PRO A 243 -12.31 2.67 14.90
CA PRO A 243 -11.43 3.80 15.23
C PRO A 243 -11.96 5.10 14.59
N VAL A 244 -12.99 5.69 15.20
CA VAL A 244 -13.79 6.82 14.70
C VAL A 244 -12.93 7.97 14.18
N ALA A 245 -11.92 8.41 14.95
CA ALA A 245 -11.03 9.49 14.55
C ALA A 245 -10.20 9.14 13.30
N MET A 246 -9.79 7.87 13.15
CA MET A 246 -9.04 7.43 11.98
C MET A 246 -9.92 7.37 10.73
N VAL A 247 -11.21 6.99 10.88
CA VAL A 247 -12.17 7.02 9.78
C VAL A 247 -12.41 8.45 9.32
N ALA A 248 -12.61 9.40 10.25
CA ALA A 248 -12.75 10.82 9.90
C ALA A 248 -11.48 11.38 9.20
N SER A 249 -10.31 10.96 9.64
CA SER A 249 -9.04 11.34 9.00
C SER A 249 -8.91 10.79 7.58
N LEU A 250 -9.35 9.54 7.36
CA LEU A 250 -9.34 8.92 6.03
C LEU A 250 -10.38 9.58 5.10
N GLU A 251 -11.59 9.86 5.59
CA GLU A 251 -12.62 10.60 4.83
C GLU A 251 -12.04 11.93 4.32
N ALA A 252 -11.44 12.75 5.21
CA ALA A 252 -10.89 14.04 4.82
C ALA A 252 -9.76 13.94 3.79
N ALA A 253 -8.93 12.89 3.85
CA ALA A 253 -7.90 12.64 2.85
C ALA A 253 -8.49 12.19 1.51
N LEU A 254 -9.50 11.33 1.52
CA LEU A 254 -10.21 10.89 0.31
C LEU A 254 -10.89 12.08 -0.38
N ASP A 255 -11.60 12.92 0.38
CA ASP A 255 -12.22 14.15 -0.15
C ASP A 255 -11.18 15.02 -0.85
N ARG A 256 -9.99 15.19 -0.24
CA ARG A 256 -8.88 15.98 -0.82
C ARG A 256 -8.36 15.36 -2.13
N ILE A 257 -8.17 14.03 -2.15
CA ILE A 257 -7.64 13.31 -3.33
C ILE A 257 -8.68 13.30 -4.46
N LEU A 258 -9.94 13.05 -4.13
CA LEU A 258 -11.02 13.01 -5.11
C LEU A 258 -11.35 14.38 -5.68
N ALA A 259 -11.22 15.46 -4.88
CA ALA A 259 -11.33 16.83 -5.37
C ALA A 259 -10.18 17.21 -6.33
N GLU A 260 -8.97 16.67 -6.12
CA GLU A 260 -7.86 16.80 -7.08
C GLU A 260 -8.13 16.00 -8.36
N GLY A 261 -8.84 14.88 -8.24
CA GLY A 261 -9.03 13.86 -9.27
C GLY A 261 -7.92 12.81 -9.24
N LEU A 262 -8.30 11.52 -9.31
CA LEU A 262 -7.36 10.41 -9.21
C LEU A 262 -6.28 10.44 -10.29
N GLU A 263 -6.66 10.70 -11.55
CA GLU A 263 -5.73 10.81 -12.66
C GLU A 263 -4.69 11.94 -12.44
N ASN A 264 -5.12 13.08 -11.87
CA ASN A 264 -4.22 14.17 -11.52
C ASN A 264 -3.29 13.80 -10.38
N ALA A 265 -3.79 13.08 -9.37
CA ALA A 265 -2.98 12.57 -8.27
C ALA A 265 -1.92 11.56 -8.77
N TRP A 266 -2.28 10.63 -9.66
CA TRP A 266 -1.34 9.71 -10.30
C TRP A 266 -0.29 10.45 -11.13
N GLN A 267 -0.71 11.44 -11.93
CA GLN A 267 0.20 12.24 -12.74
C GLN A 267 1.17 13.06 -11.88
N ARG A 268 0.69 13.59 -10.75
CA ARG A 268 1.53 14.33 -9.78
C ARG A 268 2.62 13.42 -9.19
N HIS A 269 2.27 12.22 -8.75
CA HIS A 269 3.24 11.23 -8.27
C HIS A 269 4.22 10.84 -9.37
N ARG A 270 3.72 10.58 -10.59
CA ARG A 270 4.55 10.23 -11.74
C ARG A 270 5.54 11.34 -12.08
N SER A 271 5.08 12.57 -12.15
CA SER A 271 5.93 13.73 -12.46
C SER A 271 7.03 13.93 -11.42
N ALA A 272 6.67 13.91 -10.12
CA ALA A 272 7.63 14.04 -9.03
C ALA A 272 8.63 12.87 -9.01
N GLY A 273 8.16 11.64 -9.22
CA GLY A 273 9.00 10.45 -9.27
C GLY A 273 10.02 10.50 -10.41
N LEU A 274 9.59 10.86 -11.62
CA LEU A 274 10.48 10.99 -12.77
C LEU A 274 11.53 12.10 -12.57
N GLN A 275 11.14 13.24 -11.98
CA GLN A 275 12.07 14.31 -11.64
C GLN A 275 13.12 13.86 -10.62
N LEU A 276 12.70 13.14 -9.57
CA LEU A 276 13.61 12.57 -8.58
C LEU A 276 14.58 11.59 -9.24
N GLN A 277 14.08 10.64 -10.02
CA GLN A 277 14.89 9.63 -10.71
C GLN A 277 15.92 10.27 -11.64
N SER A 278 15.51 11.23 -12.46
CA SER A 278 16.41 11.98 -13.34
C SER A 278 17.46 12.79 -12.58
N GLY A 279 17.06 13.43 -11.46
CA GLY A 279 17.98 14.18 -10.59
C GLY A 279 19.04 13.27 -9.96
N LEU A 280 18.63 12.10 -9.44
CA LEU A 280 19.56 11.12 -8.88
C LEU A 280 20.54 10.58 -9.92
N GLN A 281 20.09 10.27 -11.13
CA GLN A 281 20.94 9.85 -12.24
C GLN A 281 21.92 10.97 -12.67
N SER A 282 21.49 12.24 -12.65
CA SER A 282 22.36 13.39 -12.93
C SER A 282 23.45 13.59 -11.86
N MET A 283 23.22 13.11 -10.63
CA MET A 283 24.22 13.05 -9.57
C MET A 283 25.18 11.84 -9.71
N GLY A 284 25.03 11.03 -10.77
CA GLY A 284 25.84 9.82 -10.99
C GLY A 284 25.36 8.61 -10.16
N LEU A 285 24.14 8.66 -9.59
CA LEU A 285 23.60 7.55 -8.80
C LEU A 285 22.86 6.56 -9.71
N GLU A 286 23.05 5.28 -9.44
CA GLU A 286 22.40 4.20 -10.16
C GLU A 286 21.08 3.81 -9.47
N LEU A 287 19.99 3.71 -10.24
CA LEU A 287 18.70 3.27 -9.75
C LEU A 287 18.62 1.75 -9.70
N PHE A 288 18.12 1.21 -8.59
CA PHE A 288 18.10 -0.23 -8.35
C PHE A 288 17.02 -0.96 -9.16
N ALA A 289 15.80 -0.38 -9.25
CA ALA A 289 14.70 -0.99 -9.98
C ALA A 289 14.88 -0.89 -11.51
N ALA A 290 14.43 -1.93 -12.22
CA ALA A 290 14.48 -2.03 -13.67
C ALA A 290 13.83 -0.82 -14.36
N GLU A 291 14.45 -0.35 -15.43
CA GLU A 291 13.91 0.71 -16.26
C GLU A 291 12.57 0.30 -16.87
N GLY A 292 11.63 1.24 -16.94
CA GLY A 292 10.25 0.99 -17.39
C GLY A 292 9.31 0.47 -16.31
N TYR A 293 9.83 -0.05 -15.20
CA TYR A 293 9.04 -0.63 -14.09
C TYR A 293 9.26 0.07 -12.75
N ARG A 294 9.93 1.21 -12.75
CA ARG A 294 10.21 2.00 -11.54
C ARG A 294 8.96 2.61 -10.97
N LEU A 295 8.75 2.43 -9.66
CA LEU A 295 7.65 3.07 -8.94
C LEU A 295 7.78 4.60 -9.01
N PRO A 296 6.71 5.33 -9.34
CA PRO A 296 6.73 6.79 -9.26
C PRO A 296 6.79 7.29 -7.82
N GLN A 297 6.08 6.66 -6.90
CA GLN A 297 5.95 7.09 -5.51
C GLN A 297 7.07 6.59 -4.59
N LEU A 298 7.97 5.73 -5.09
CA LEU A 298 9.14 5.29 -4.33
C LEU A 298 10.29 4.93 -5.27
N THR A 299 11.40 5.63 -5.13
CA THR A 299 12.62 5.35 -5.88
C THR A 299 13.63 4.58 -5.02
N THR A 300 14.17 3.50 -5.55
CA THR A 300 15.28 2.74 -4.96
C THR A 300 16.58 3.08 -5.66
N VAL A 301 17.63 3.34 -4.89
CA VAL A 301 18.93 3.86 -5.36
C VAL A 301 20.04 3.03 -4.77
N ASN A 302 21.00 2.60 -5.60
CA ASN A 302 22.20 1.95 -5.13
C ASN A 302 23.07 2.95 -4.35
N VAL A 303 23.55 2.52 -3.19
CA VAL A 303 24.51 3.30 -2.41
C VAL A 303 25.84 3.28 -3.14
N PRO A 304 26.48 4.43 -3.42
CA PRO A 304 27.77 4.45 -4.08
C PRO A 304 28.85 3.69 -3.29
N GLU A 305 29.81 3.11 -4.00
CA GLU A 305 30.93 2.43 -3.38
C GLU A 305 31.71 3.38 -2.45
N GLY A 306 32.09 2.90 -1.29
CA GLY A 306 32.80 3.70 -0.27
C GLY A 306 31.91 4.61 0.58
N VAL A 307 30.61 4.75 0.28
CA VAL A 307 29.68 5.57 1.05
C VAL A 307 29.01 4.76 2.14
N ASP A 308 29.06 5.27 3.38
CA ASP A 308 28.34 4.67 4.52
C ASP A 308 26.86 5.06 4.50
N SER A 309 25.99 4.12 4.09
CA SER A 309 24.54 4.31 4.02
C SER A 309 23.92 4.82 5.33
N ALA A 310 24.41 4.36 6.48
CA ALA A 310 23.85 4.73 7.77
C ALA A 310 24.27 6.17 8.14
N LYS A 311 25.51 6.57 7.87
CA LYS A 311 25.96 7.95 8.09
C LYS A 311 25.20 8.94 7.24
N VAL A 312 24.97 8.63 5.94
CA VAL A 312 24.16 9.49 5.06
C VAL A 312 22.78 9.71 5.64
N ARG A 313 22.06 8.64 5.99
CA ARG A 313 20.71 8.74 6.59
C ARG A 313 20.72 9.51 7.91
N GLN A 314 21.74 9.29 8.75
CA GLN A 314 21.87 10.02 10.01
C GLN A 314 22.16 11.52 9.76
N TYR A 315 22.96 11.85 8.77
CA TYR A 315 23.26 13.24 8.38
C TYR A 315 21.99 13.96 7.88
N LEU A 316 21.21 13.31 7.01
CA LEU A 316 19.92 13.82 6.53
C LEU A 316 18.97 14.11 7.69
N LEU A 317 18.85 13.16 8.61
CA LEU A 317 17.95 13.27 9.74
C LEU A 317 18.37 14.40 10.71
N ARG A 318 19.68 14.58 10.97
CA ARG A 318 20.18 15.56 11.93
C ARG A 318 20.25 16.99 11.38
N ASN A 319 20.55 17.15 10.09
CA ASN A 319 20.84 18.46 9.51
C ASN A 319 19.68 19.03 8.68
N PHE A 320 18.76 18.17 8.23
CA PHE A 320 17.64 18.56 7.36
C PHE A 320 16.28 18.11 7.89
N ASP A 321 16.21 17.44 9.06
CA ASP A 321 15.00 16.81 9.57
C ASP A 321 14.36 15.85 8.55
N LEU A 322 15.17 15.25 7.67
CA LEU A 322 14.75 14.47 6.53
C LEU A 322 15.05 12.98 6.75
N GLU A 323 14.02 12.15 6.63
CA GLU A 323 14.13 10.69 6.74
C GLU A 323 14.02 10.03 5.37
N ILE A 324 15.00 9.19 5.01
CA ILE A 324 14.92 8.21 3.94
C ILE A 324 15.11 6.80 4.48
N GLY A 325 14.60 5.78 3.77
CA GLY A 325 14.76 4.39 4.16
C GLY A 325 16.06 3.77 3.69
N GLY A 326 16.59 2.80 4.45
CA GLY A 326 17.55 1.82 3.91
C GLY A 326 16.83 0.73 3.12
N GLY A 327 17.56 -0.12 2.42
CA GLY A 327 17.04 -1.32 1.79
C GLY A 327 16.53 -2.36 2.79
N VAL A 328 16.19 -3.54 2.32
CA VAL A 328 15.71 -4.67 3.15
C VAL A 328 16.54 -5.92 2.91
N GLY A 329 16.59 -6.81 3.90
CA GLY A 329 17.34 -8.06 3.82
C GLY A 329 18.81 -7.82 3.41
N LYS A 330 19.27 -8.52 2.40
CA LYS A 330 20.65 -8.41 1.89
C LYS A 330 21.00 -7.03 1.30
N TYR A 331 19.99 -6.21 0.98
CA TYR A 331 20.17 -4.86 0.43
C TYR A 331 20.12 -3.76 1.49
N ALA A 332 20.04 -4.08 2.78
CA ALA A 332 19.86 -3.11 3.87
C ALA A 332 20.91 -2.00 3.91
N ALA A 333 22.16 -2.31 3.53
CA ALA A 333 23.27 -1.37 3.52
C ALA A 333 23.58 -0.80 2.13
N THR A 334 23.10 -1.42 1.05
CA THR A 334 23.51 -1.14 -0.33
C THR A 334 22.45 -0.43 -1.16
N VAL A 335 21.25 -0.21 -0.62
CA VAL A 335 20.14 0.47 -1.29
C VAL A 335 19.51 1.50 -0.37
N TRP A 336 19.23 2.69 -0.88
CA TRP A 336 18.33 3.65 -0.26
C TRP A 336 16.94 3.56 -0.89
N ARG A 337 15.91 3.85 -0.09
CA ARG A 337 14.52 3.95 -0.52
C ARG A 337 14.00 5.35 -0.24
N ILE A 338 13.64 6.08 -1.29
CA ILE A 338 13.21 7.47 -1.23
C ILE A 338 11.77 7.56 -1.71
N GLY A 339 10.83 7.91 -0.80
CA GLY A 339 9.40 7.96 -1.04
C GLY A 339 8.89 9.37 -1.31
N LEU A 340 8.09 9.50 -2.35
CA LEU A 340 7.32 10.70 -2.69
C LEU A 340 5.84 10.31 -2.72
N MET A 341 5.22 10.20 -1.54
CA MET A 341 3.86 9.68 -1.36
C MET A 341 2.91 10.76 -0.86
N GLY A 342 1.65 10.72 -1.33
CA GLY A 342 0.61 11.63 -0.88
C GLY A 342 1.02 13.11 -1.05
N PRO A 343 0.97 13.93 0.02
CA PRO A 343 1.34 15.35 -0.07
C PRO A 343 2.82 15.58 -0.39
N ASN A 344 3.68 14.58 -0.13
CA ASN A 344 5.12 14.68 -0.40
C ASN A 344 5.46 14.54 -1.89
N ALA A 345 4.54 14.12 -2.76
CA ALA A 345 4.75 14.07 -4.20
C ALA A 345 4.68 15.47 -4.82
N SER A 346 5.76 16.24 -4.72
CA SER A 346 5.85 17.64 -5.17
C SER A 346 7.25 18.02 -5.65
N ASN A 347 7.33 19.03 -6.52
CA ASN A 347 8.61 19.56 -7.01
C ASN A 347 9.49 20.11 -5.88
N SER A 348 8.88 20.74 -4.85
CA SER A 348 9.61 21.25 -3.69
C SER A 348 10.28 20.11 -2.89
N SER A 349 9.58 19.00 -2.72
CA SER A 349 10.13 17.79 -2.09
C SER A 349 11.30 17.22 -2.87
N VAL A 350 11.18 17.16 -4.20
CA VAL A 350 12.30 16.70 -5.08
C VAL A 350 13.53 17.58 -4.92
N THR A 351 13.35 18.91 -4.98
CA THR A 351 14.47 19.86 -4.82
C THR A 351 15.14 19.71 -3.45
N LEU A 352 14.34 19.60 -2.37
CA LEU A 352 14.86 19.40 -1.03
C LEU A 352 15.65 18.09 -0.90
N ILE A 353 15.09 16.98 -1.40
CA ILE A 353 15.74 15.66 -1.31
C ILE A 353 17.07 15.67 -2.06
N LEU A 354 17.11 16.15 -3.31
CA LEU A 354 18.33 16.13 -4.13
C LEU A 354 19.43 16.98 -3.50
N GLY A 355 19.13 18.21 -3.04
CA GLY A 355 20.12 19.07 -2.40
C GLY A 355 20.61 18.52 -1.06
N ALA A 356 19.71 17.98 -0.24
CA ALA A 356 20.07 17.39 1.05
C ALA A 356 20.90 16.10 0.87
N LEU A 357 20.55 15.25 -0.09
CA LEU A 357 21.27 14.00 -0.37
C LEU A 357 22.67 14.26 -0.92
N GLU A 358 22.82 15.25 -1.81
CA GLU A 358 24.14 15.66 -2.30
C GLU A 358 25.05 16.14 -1.16
N ALA A 359 24.53 16.99 -0.27
CA ALA A 359 25.26 17.44 0.91
C ALA A 359 25.62 16.27 1.85
N ALA A 360 24.69 15.33 2.06
CA ALA A 360 24.91 14.19 2.94
C ALA A 360 26.00 13.24 2.40
N ILE A 361 25.99 12.93 1.10
CA ILE A 361 26.99 12.07 0.47
C ILE A 361 28.38 12.72 0.60
N LYS A 362 28.55 14.02 0.32
CA LYS A 362 29.82 14.74 0.46
C LYS A 362 30.38 14.74 1.88
N ASN A 363 29.52 14.64 2.90
CA ASN A 363 29.92 14.67 4.31
C ASN A 363 29.99 13.29 4.96
N ALA A 364 29.60 12.22 4.26
CA ALA A 364 29.61 10.83 4.76
C ALA A 364 30.66 9.95 4.03
N SER A 365 31.35 10.53 3.06
CA SER A 365 32.49 9.93 2.32
C SER A 365 33.76 9.92 3.15
#